data_093b5f3ebf5966e33d8f44a4e9d9b752
#
_entry.id   093b5f3ebf5966e33d8f44a4e9d9b752
#
_cell.length_a   1.000
_cell.length_b   1.000
_cell.length_c   1.000
_cell.angle_alpha   90.00
_cell.angle_beta   90.00
_cell.angle_gamma   90.00
#
_symmetry.space_group_name_H-M   'P 1'
#
loop_
_entity.id
_entity.type
_entity.pdbx_description
1 polymer ?
#
loop_
_entity_poly.entity_id
_entity_poly.type
_entity_poly.pdbx_seq_one_letter_code
_entity_poly.pdbx_strand_id
1 'polypeptide(L)'
;MNYNELNDFAHHAQAMISSGAVEDRLRHYLSSKLPSIFPDSPWWIQAHMEGTEAHVRFSTGQRNREGFVDAVVGKTAIEYEKNLTQQVIFDEGYHQVKEYCAALHNIGIPAEEILGILSDTVRWYGYSITIVGDVEDGHLYGPDNIELTQTAVVDLSQETDEEFRRFEVFVSQFLDREQSRLLNASTLVTDFGMDSSFYSQNISVFRDTIIRAMSEKPDYAALIQQVWQNFIAYLGVSDYGRFSVETYINEFYLVTVAKIICVNVMAGEPVISDTNEIKKILNGEYFTRQNVFNLVDYDYFGWLNNSPYVEQIVGSVVKLQHRLVAYDFSRVGETDIFGRLLAQLANKEHRLMLGQEFTPHWVAQDIVEYNMDLLTGNSPRIVDMCCGSGVFLIESIKAVRRQYDIVPERYSAEKD
;
A
#
# COMPACT_ATOMS: atom_id res chain seq x y z
N MET A 1 5.60 -9.41 -10.62
CA MET A 1 7.01 -9.89 -10.65
C MET A 1 7.06 -11.34 -11.09
N ASN A 2 8.06 -11.75 -11.88
CA ASN A 2 8.26 -13.14 -12.31
C ASN A 2 9.27 -13.84 -11.39
N TYR A 3 8.80 -14.73 -10.51
CA TYR A 3 9.64 -15.40 -9.50
C TYR A 3 10.64 -16.39 -10.11
N ASN A 4 10.32 -17.01 -11.25
CA ASN A 4 11.26 -17.92 -11.92
C ASN A 4 12.46 -17.14 -12.45
N GLU A 5 12.23 -15.99 -13.13
CA GLU A 5 13.29 -15.12 -13.61
C GLU A 5 14.11 -14.52 -12.47
N LEU A 6 13.46 -14.19 -11.33
CA LEU A 6 14.14 -13.69 -10.15
C LEU A 6 15.03 -14.75 -9.52
N ASN A 7 14.56 -15.99 -9.43
CA ASN A 7 15.34 -17.12 -8.93
C ASN A 7 16.58 -17.38 -9.81
N ASP A 8 16.39 -17.45 -11.12
CA ASP A 8 17.49 -17.64 -12.07
C ASP A 8 18.49 -16.48 -12.00
N PHE A 9 18.00 -15.26 -11.82
CA PHE A 9 18.86 -14.09 -11.59
C PHE A 9 19.66 -14.22 -10.30
N ALA A 10 19.02 -14.51 -9.17
CA ALA A 10 19.65 -14.61 -7.85
C ALA A 10 20.77 -15.68 -7.85
N HIS A 11 20.46 -16.86 -8.40
CA HIS A 11 21.43 -17.96 -8.54
C HIS A 11 22.68 -17.54 -9.34
N HIS A 12 22.47 -16.93 -10.52
CA HIS A 12 23.59 -16.48 -11.37
C HIS A 12 24.38 -15.31 -10.74
N ALA A 13 23.69 -14.33 -10.15
CA ALA A 13 24.36 -13.20 -9.49
C ALA A 13 25.20 -13.69 -8.30
N GLN A 14 24.69 -14.62 -7.49
CA GLN A 14 25.46 -15.22 -6.40
C GLN A 14 26.71 -15.99 -6.91
N ALA A 15 26.61 -16.70 -8.03
CA ALA A 15 27.75 -17.35 -8.65
C ALA A 15 28.80 -16.32 -9.15
N MET A 16 28.35 -15.19 -9.71
CA MET A 16 29.22 -14.08 -10.12
C MET A 16 29.95 -13.47 -8.93
N ILE A 17 29.27 -13.19 -7.82
CA ILE A 17 29.86 -12.68 -6.57
C ILE A 17 30.91 -13.67 -6.06
N SER A 18 30.58 -14.95 -6.01
CA SER A 18 31.48 -16.02 -5.54
C SER A 18 32.71 -16.17 -6.42
N SER A 19 32.62 -15.85 -7.72
CA SER A 19 33.75 -15.87 -8.66
C SER A 19 34.60 -14.58 -8.66
N GLY A 20 34.23 -13.58 -7.81
CA GLY A 20 34.93 -12.32 -7.70
C GLY A 20 34.63 -11.33 -8.82
N ALA A 21 33.38 -11.34 -9.34
CA ALA A 21 32.96 -10.35 -10.31
C ALA A 21 33.09 -8.93 -9.76
N VAL A 22 33.44 -7.99 -10.64
CA VAL A 22 33.44 -6.56 -10.31
C VAL A 22 32.02 -6.02 -10.27
N GLU A 23 31.81 -4.99 -9.49
CA GLU A 23 30.53 -4.33 -9.24
C GLU A 23 29.78 -3.96 -10.52
N ASP A 24 30.42 -3.25 -11.46
CA ASP A 24 29.84 -2.88 -12.75
C ASP A 24 29.23 -4.07 -13.51
N ARG A 25 29.87 -5.21 -13.43
CA ARG A 25 29.36 -6.42 -14.09
C ARG A 25 28.08 -6.92 -13.43
N LEU A 26 27.98 -6.86 -12.11
CA LEU A 26 26.80 -7.23 -11.33
C LEU A 26 25.66 -6.26 -11.64
N ARG A 27 25.93 -4.96 -11.61
CA ARG A 27 24.96 -3.90 -11.94
C ARG A 27 24.40 -4.04 -13.37
N HIS A 28 25.26 -4.25 -14.36
CA HIS A 28 24.83 -4.48 -15.73
C HIS A 28 23.99 -5.75 -15.89
N TYR A 29 24.37 -6.81 -15.18
CA TYR A 29 23.59 -8.05 -15.20
C TYR A 29 22.20 -7.83 -14.60
N LEU A 30 22.09 -7.17 -13.45
CA LEU A 30 20.80 -6.77 -12.85
C LEU A 30 19.98 -5.96 -13.86
N SER A 31 20.51 -4.87 -14.39
CA SER A 31 19.81 -3.99 -15.34
C SER A 31 19.28 -4.75 -16.56
N SER A 32 20.04 -5.72 -17.07
CA SER A 32 19.61 -6.55 -18.20
C SER A 32 18.46 -7.50 -17.87
N LYS A 33 18.30 -7.87 -16.59
CA LYS A 33 17.30 -8.83 -16.13
C LYS A 33 16.03 -8.19 -15.56
N LEU A 34 16.10 -6.94 -15.12
CA LEU A 34 14.95 -6.22 -14.58
C LEU A 34 13.70 -6.28 -15.46
N PRO A 35 13.75 -6.11 -16.81
CA PRO A 35 12.55 -6.20 -17.64
C PRO A 35 11.92 -7.60 -17.68
N SER A 36 12.69 -8.68 -17.52
CA SER A 36 12.14 -10.05 -17.46
C SER A 36 11.60 -10.40 -16.06
N ILE A 37 12.22 -9.86 -15.03
CA ILE A 37 11.76 -10.02 -13.64
C ILE A 37 10.45 -9.22 -13.42
N PHE A 38 10.36 -8.02 -14.00
CA PHE A 38 9.21 -7.11 -13.90
C PHE A 38 8.58 -6.87 -15.28
N PRO A 39 7.81 -7.81 -15.82
CA PRO A 39 7.27 -7.70 -17.19
C PRO A 39 6.29 -6.54 -17.38
N ASP A 40 5.70 -6.02 -16.30
CA ASP A 40 4.82 -4.84 -16.33
C ASP A 40 5.60 -3.52 -16.55
N SER A 41 6.91 -3.60 -16.68
CA SER A 41 7.85 -2.48 -16.93
C SER A 41 7.54 -1.25 -16.05
N PRO A 42 7.63 -1.36 -14.72
CA PRO A 42 7.37 -0.23 -13.84
C PRO A 42 8.34 0.92 -14.12
N TRP A 43 7.87 2.16 -13.96
CA TRP A 43 8.62 3.39 -14.27
C TRP A 43 10.02 3.44 -13.67
N TRP A 44 10.18 2.88 -12.46
CA TRP A 44 11.46 2.90 -11.74
C TRP A 44 12.59 2.14 -12.46
N ILE A 45 12.28 1.17 -13.31
CA ILE A 45 13.29 0.46 -14.11
C ILE A 45 13.94 1.42 -15.09
N GLN A 46 13.14 2.22 -15.79
CA GLN A 46 13.67 3.25 -16.68
C GLN A 46 14.43 4.31 -15.89
N ALA A 47 13.87 4.78 -14.78
CA ALA A 47 14.55 5.74 -13.89
C ALA A 47 15.87 5.20 -13.35
N HIS A 48 15.95 3.92 -12.99
CA HIS A 48 17.19 3.27 -12.58
C HIS A 48 18.24 3.25 -13.69
N MET A 49 17.82 2.97 -14.93
CA MET A 49 18.73 2.94 -16.08
C MET A 49 19.22 4.35 -16.47
N GLU A 50 18.36 5.36 -16.37
CA GLU A 50 18.66 6.75 -16.68
C GLU A 50 19.42 7.46 -15.56
N GLY A 51 19.19 7.07 -14.30
CA GLY A 51 19.79 7.65 -13.10
C GLY A 51 21.16 7.09 -12.74
N THR A 52 21.76 6.24 -13.57
CA THR A 52 23.11 5.69 -13.32
C THR A 52 24.19 6.76 -13.47
N GLU A 53 25.17 6.73 -12.54
CA GLU A 53 26.28 7.70 -12.49
C GLU A 53 25.81 9.16 -12.37
N ALA A 54 24.75 9.40 -11.59
CA ALA A 54 24.26 10.75 -11.36
C ALA A 54 25.28 11.57 -10.56
N HIS A 55 25.58 12.77 -11.07
CA HIS A 55 26.54 13.68 -10.41
C HIS A 55 25.91 14.32 -9.17
N VAL A 56 26.60 14.23 -8.03
CA VAL A 56 26.11 14.69 -6.73
C VAL A 56 27.13 15.57 -6.01
N ARG A 57 26.64 16.45 -5.13
CA ARG A 57 27.46 17.34 -4.30
C ARG A 57 27.15 17.16 -2.82
N PHE A 58 28.18 16.98 -2.03
CA PHE A 58 28.10 16.85 -0.58
C PHE A 58 29.36 17.44 0.09
N SER A 59 29.32 17.57 1.40
CA SER A 59 30.49 18.04 2.16
C SER A 59 31.21 16.89 2.85
N THR A 60 32.50 16.94 2.84
CA THR A 60 33.36 16.06 3.67
C THR A 60 34.19 16.93 4.59
N GLY A 61 33.80 17.05 5.86
CA GLY A 61 34.37 17.99 6.80
C GLY A 61 34.18 19.44 6.34
N GLN A 62 35.29 20.18 6.10
CA GLN A 62 35.22 21.59 5.68
C GLN A 62 35.30 21.81 4.15
N ARG A 63 35.18 20.76 3.34
CA ARG A 63 35.35 20.84 1.88
C ARG A 63 34.17 20.24 1.16
N ASN A 64 33.58 21.01 0.23
CA ASN A 64 32.59 20.49 -0.71
C ASN A 64 33.29 19.55 -1.71
N ARG A 65 32.70 18.38 -1.92
CA ARG A 65 33.12 17.38 -2.91
C ARG A 65 32.04 17.15 -3.93
N GLU A 66 32.45 16.66 -5.07
CA GLU A 66 31.61 16.15 -6.12
C GLU A 66 31.89 14.66 -6.28
N GLY A 67 30.82 13.87 -6.45
CA GLY A 67 30.89 12.43 -6.64
C GLY A 67 29.83 11.95 -7.62
N PHE A 68 29.81 10.66 -7.87
CA PHE A 68 28.82 10.01 -8.71
C PHE A 68 28.11 8.96 -7.87
N VAL A 69 26.79 8.99 -7.88
CA VAL A 69 25.93 7.95 -7.28
C VAL A 69 25.77 6.85 -8.31
N ASP A 70 25.84 5.60 -7.90
CA ASP A 70 25.65 4.46 -8.81
C ASP A 70 24.31 4.47 -9.49
N ALA A 71 23.24 4.76 -8.74
CA ALA A 71 21.93 5.03 -9.30
C ALA A 71 21.09 5.91 -8.37
N VAL A 72 20.24 6.74 -8.96
CA VAL A 72 19.19 7.49 -8.26
C VAL A 72 17.87 7.13 -8.91
N VAL A 73 16.94 6.66 -8.09
CA VAL A 73 15.56 6.39 -8.52
C VAL A 73 14.65 7.29 -7.71
N GLY A 74 14.23 8.39 -8.33
CA GLY A 74 13.43 9.38 -7.63
C GLY A 74 14.16 10.02 -6.47
N LYS A 75 13.71 9.74 -5.25
CA LYS A 75 14.30 10.23 -4.00
C LYS A 75 15.10 9.17 -3.25
N THR A 76 15.43 8.08 -3.93
CA THR A 76 16.20 6.95 -3.39
C THR A 76 17.58 6.93 -4.02
N ALA A 77 18.61 7.02 -3.19
CA ALA A 77 20.00 6.82 -3.59
C ALA A 77 20.36 5.35 -3.46
N ILE A 78 21.03 4.79 -4.47
CA ILE A 78 21.44 3.39 -4.49
C ILE A 78 22.96 3.34 -4.66
N GLU A 79 23.58 2.57 -3.76
CA GLU A 79 24.97 2.19 -3.86
C GLU A 79 25.06 0.69 -4.12
N TYR A 80 25.85 0.32 -5.11
CA TYR A 80 26.14 -1.06 -5.42
C TYR A 80 27.56 -1.42 -4.99
N GLU A 81 27.73 -2.63 -4.52
CA GLU A 81 29.01 -3.16 -4.08
C GLU A 81 29.25 -4.57 -4.63
N LYS A 82 30.48 -4.96 -4.73
CA LYS A 82 30.85 -6.28 -5.29
C LYS A 82 30.47 -7.47 -4.41
N ASN A 83 30.46 -7.30 -3.07
CA ASN A 83 30.15 -8.40 -2.14
C ASN A 83 29.95 -7.87 -0.70
N LEU A 84 28.71 -7.79 -0.27
CA LEU A 84 28.32 -7.29 1.06
C LEU A 84 28.51 -8.30 2.20
N THR A 85 28.99 -9.51 1.93
CA THR A 85 29.39 -10.44 3.00
C THR A 85 30.71 -10.05 3.64
N GLN A 86 31.49 -9.17 3.00
CA GLN A 86 32.75 -8.65 3.51
C GLN A 86 32.52 -7.35 4.26
N GLN A 87 32.79 -7.34 5.58
CA GLN A 87 32.49 -6.19 6.45
C GLN A 87 33.12 -4.88 5.97
N VAL A 88 34.34 -4.92 5.47
CA VAL A 88 35.04 -3.71 4.98
C VAL A 88 34.27 -3.08 3.79
N ILE A 89 33.83 -3.91 2.86
CA ILE A 89 33.05 -3.46 1.70
C ILE A 89 31.68 -2.92 2.14
N PHE A 90 31.03 -3.61 3.09
CA PHE A 90 29.79 -3.14 3.66
C PHE A 90 29.94 -1.75 4.32
N ASP A 91 30.98 -1.55 5.12
CA ASP A 91 31.21 -0.29 5.83
C ASP A 91 31.55 0.86 4.85
N GLU A 92 32.28 0.57 3.77
CA GLU A 92 32.55 1.54 2.69
C GLU A 92 31.26 1.93 1.98
N GLY A 93 30.46 0.97 1.50
CA GLY A 93 29.19 1.23 0.83
C GLY A 93 28.17 1.91 1.75
N TYR A 94 28.12 1.53 3.03
CA TYR A 94 27.27 2.19 4.03
C TYR A 94 27.61 3.69 4.17
N HIS A 95 28.90 4.03 4.15
CA HIS A 95 29.34 5.42 4.19
C HIS A 95 28.97 6.19 2.92
N GLN A 96 29.09 5.56 1.75
CA GLN A 96 28.71 6.16 0.46
C GLN A 96 27.20 6.41 0.37
N VAL A 97 26.37 5.51 0.87
CA VAL A 97 24.90 5.76 0.98
C VAL A 97 24.62 7.03 1.79
N LYS A 98 25.36 7.28 2.89
CA LYS A 98 25.21 8.53 3.67
C LYS A 98 25.59 9.76 2.86
N GLU A 99 26.69 9.70 2.10
CA GLU A 99 27.12 10.80 1.22
C GLU A 99 26.05 11.15 0.18
N TYR A 100 25.45 10.14 -0.42
CA TYR A 100 24.43 10.31 -1.46
C TYR A 100 23.10 10.83 -0.89
N CYS A 101 22.71 10.33 0.28
CA CYS A 101 21.53 10.85 0.97
C CYS A 101 21.71 12.33 1.39
N ALA A 102 22.91 12.70 1.85
CA ALA A 102 23.25 14.10 2.12
C ALA A 102 23.16 14.97 0.85
N ALA A 103 23.65 14.45 -0.28
CA ALA A 103 23.57 15.15 -1.55
C ALA A 103 22.12 15.37 -2.03
N LEU A 104 21.23 14.38 -1.87
CA LEU A 104 19.81 14.54 -2.15
C LEU A 104 19.15 15.59 -1.25
N HIS A 105 19.54 15.63 0.03
CA HIS A 105 19.06 16.66 0.93
C HIS A 105 19.55 18.06 0.54
N ASN A 106 20.81 18.19 0.11
CA ASN A 106 21.40 19.45 -0.34
C ASN A 106 20.72 20.07 -1.56
N ILE A 107 20.07 19.26 -2.40
CA ILE A 107 19.26 19.78 -3.53
C ILE A 107 17.81 20.09 -3.15
N GLY A 108 17.48 20.04 -1.85
CA GLY A 108 16.20 20.48 -1.32
C GLY A 108 15.17 19.39 -1.11
N ILE A 109 15.55 18.12 -1.18
CA ILE A 109 14.63 17.00 -0.86
C ILE A 109 14.51 16.91 0.67
N PRO A 110 13.29 16.90 1.24
CA PRO A 110 13.07 16.69 2.66
C PRO A 110 13.65 15.37 3.15
N ALA A 111 14.25 15.35 4.34
CA ALA A 111 14.91 14.16 4.88
C ALA A 111 13.97 12.95 5.00
N GLU A 112 12.73 13.19 5.40
CA GLU A 112 11.69 12.16 5.54
C GLU A 112 11.27 11.51 4.21
N GLU A 113 11.65 12.11 3.09
CA GLU A 113 11.36 11.59 1.76
C GLU A 113 12.55 10.85 1.14
N ILE A 114 13.76 11.03 1.69
CA ILE A 114 14.99 10.41 1.17
C ILE A 114 15.13 8.99 1.72
N LEU A 115 15.47 8.08 0.83
CA LEU A 115 15.84 6.71 1.16
C LEU A 115 17.22 6.37 0.62
N GLY A 116 17.87 5.44 1.32
CA GLY A 116 19.15 4.87 0.88
C GLY A 116 19.03 3.36 0.64
N ILE A 117 19.70 2.87 -0.38
CA ILE A 117 19.86 1.44 -0.65
C ILE A 117 21.34 1.12 -0.75
N LEU A 118 21.75 0.03 -0.08
CA LEU A 118 23.05 -0.61 -0.29
C LEU A 118 22.81 -2.03 -0.80
N SER A 119 23.41 -2.43 -1.92
CA SER A 119 23.18 -3.74 -2.50
C SER A 119 24.40 -4.32 -3.21
N ASP A 120 24.56 -5.65 -3.17
CA ASP A 120 25.44 -6.40 -4.07
C ASP A 120 24.63 -7.14 -5.17
N THR A 121 23.43 -6.62 -5.46
CA THR A 121 22.42 -7.19 -6.37
C THR A 121 21.70 -8.43 -5.86
N VAL A 122 22.27 -9.14 -4.90
CA VAL A 122 21.68 -10.32 -4.23
C VAL A 122 21.19 -9.95 -2.83
N ARG A 123 21.97 -9.17 -2.09
CA ARG A 123 21.61 -8.64 -0.77
C ARG A 123 21.24 -7.20 -0.88
N TRP A 124 20.12 -6.83 -0.26
CA TRP A 124 19.53 -5.50 -0.34
C TRP A 124 19.26 -4.98 1.06
N TYR A 125 19.83 -3.85 1.39
CA TYR A 125 19.64 -3.15 2.66
C TYR A 125 18.99 -1.81 2.37
N GLY A 126 17.83 -1.57 2.98
CA GLY A 126 17.06 -0.33 2.83
C GLY A 126 17.12 0.52 4.09
N TYR A 127 17.31 1.82 3.92
CA TYR A 127 17.50 2.79 4.99
C TYR A 127 16.57 3.98 4.82
N SER A 128 16.00 4.45 5.93
CA SER A 128 15.50 5.83 6.08
C SER A 128 16.60 6.69 6.67
N ILE A 129 16.49 8.00 6.51
CA ILE A 129 17.50 8.93 7.02
C ILE A 129 16.94 9.86 8.10
N THR A 130 17.83 10.28 8.98
CA THR A 130 17.61 11.39 9.92
C THR A 130 18.77 12.36 9.82
N ILE A 131 18.47 13.68 9.80
CA ILE A 131 19.50 14.71 9.84
C ILE A 131 19.97 14.90 11.27
N VAL A 132 21.28 14.91 11.47
CA VAL A 132 21.93 15.11 12.76
C VAL A 132 22.80 16.36 12.70
N GLY A 133 22.55 17.29 13.60
CA GLY A 133 23.28 18.56 13.68
C GLY A 133 22.87 19.57 12.61
N ASP A 134 23.22 20.83 12.86
CA ASP A 134 23.00 21.92 11.94
C ASP A 134 24.28 22.21 11.16
N VAL A 135 24.12 22.71 9.93
CA VAL A 135 25.23 23.17 9.08
C VAL A 135 25.23 24.69 9.05
N GLU A 136 26.40 25.31 9.11
CA GLU A 136 26.53 26.75 8.99
C GLU A 136 26.06 27.24 7.62
N ASP A 137 25.52 28.47 7.56
CA ASP A 137 25.04 29.08 6.31
C ASP A 137 26.08 29.01 5.19
N GLY A 138 25.70 28.39 4.08
CA GLY A 138 26.53 28.22 2.89
C GLY A 138 27.37 26.94 2.86
N HIS A 139 27.27 26.08 3.88
CA HIS A 139 27.87 24.75 3.86
C HIS A 139 26.85 23.69 3.44
N LEU A 140 27.35 22.62 2.84
CA LEU A 140 26.55 21.45 2.45
C LEU A 140 26.52 20.41 3.56
N TYR A 141 25.44 19.69 3.69
CA TYR A 141 25.36 18.50 4.52
C TYR A 141 26.31 17.41 3.96
N GLY A 142 26.90 16.64 4.85
CA GLY A 142 27.78 15.54 4.52
C GLY A 142 27.39 14.24 5.25
N PRO A 143 28.16 13.15 5.10
CA PRO A 143 27.85 11.87 5.72
C PRO A 143 27.77 11.92 7.24
N ASP A 144 28.50 12.84 7.89
CA ASP A 144 28.45 13.01 9.35
C ASP A 144 27.15 13.62 9.84
N ASN A 145 26.39 14.25 8.93
CA ASN A 145 25.08 14.82 9.22
C ASN A 145 23.93 13.83 8.94
N ILE A 146 24.21 12.65 8.44
CA ILE A 146 23.22 11.63 8.11
C ILE A 146 23.34 10.45 9.05
N GLU A 147 22.24 10.14 9.72
CA GLU A 147 22.06 8.89 10.43
C GLU A 147 21.15 7.98 9.60
N LEU A 148 21.60 6.75 9.31
CA LEU A 148 20.83 5.75 8.58
C LEU A 148 20.18 4.80 9.56
N THR A 149 18.85 4.67 9.45
CA THR A 149 18.09 3.66 10.17
C THR A 149 17.69 2.56 9.19
N GLN A 150 18.17 1.33 9.41
CA GLN A 150 17.83 0.20 8.58
C GLN A 150 16.35 -0.18 8.79
N THR A 151 15.58 -0.14 7.71
CA THR A 151 14.13 -0.40 7.72
C THR A 151 13.74 -1.67 6.97
N ALA A 152 14.61 -2.16 6.07
CA ALA A 152 14.37 -3.39 5.33
C ALA A 152 15.67 -4.13 5.00
N VAL A 153 15.58 -5.46 4.93
CA VAL A 153 16.67 -6.36 4.48
C VAL A 153 16.05 -7.49 3.66
N VAL A 154 16.71 -7.81 2.53
CA VAL A 154 16.37 -8.96 1.69
C VAL A 154 17.67 -9.67 1.31
N ASP A 155 17.66 -10.99 1.36
CA ASP A 155 18.78 -11.84 0.93
C ASP A 155 18.30 -12.88 -0.08
N LEU A 156 18.42 -12.56 -1.36
CA LEU A 156 18.01 -13.43 -2.47
C LEU A 156 18.88 -14.69 -2.58
N SER A 157 20.03 -14.75 -1.90
CA SER A 157 20.86 -15.96 -1.89
C SER A 157 20.19 -17.16 -1.20
N GLN A 158 19.14 -16.92 -0.44
CA GLN A 158 18.37 -17.98 0.19
C GLN A 158 17.42 -18.70 -0.77
N GLU A 159 17.15 -18.13 -1.96
CA GLU A 159 16.36 -18.71 -3.05
C GLU A 159 14.98 -19.25 -2.59
N THR A 160 14.33 -18.53 -1.64
CA THR A 160 13.02 -18.91 -1.09
C THR A 160 11.91 -18.00 -1.60
N ASP A 161 10.70 -18.55 -1.74
CA ASP A 161 9.51 -17.76 -2.09
C ASP A 161 9.25 -16.62 -1.09
N GLU A 162 9.65 -16.78 0.17
CA GLU A 162 9.53 -15.75 1.19
C GLU A 162 10.46 -14.57 0.90
N GLU A 163 11.74 -14.82 0.59
CA GLU A 163 12.69 -13.76 0.24
C GLU A 163 12.31 -13.09 -1.09
N PHE A 164 11.75 -13.82 -2.05
CA PHE A 164 11.26 -13.22 -3.30
C PHE A 164 10.07 -12.29 -3.06
N ARG A 165 9.16 -12.63 -2.15
CA ARG A 165 8.09 -11.73 -1.72
C ARG A 165 8.63 -10.51 -0.97
N ARG A 166 9.61 -10.70 -0.09
CA ARG A 166 10.28 -9.60 0.59
C ARG A 166 10.96 -8.66 -0.38
N PHE A 167 11.57 -9.18 -1.44
CA PHE A 167 12.17 -8.37 -2.50
C PHE A 167 11.12 -7.56 -3.27
N GLU A 168 9.98 -8.16 -3.61
CA GLU A 168 8.87 -7.46 -4.27
C GLU A 168 8.38 -6.28 -3.41
N VAL A 169 8.25 -6.51 -2.13
CA VAL A 169 7.90 -5.48 -1.15
C VAL A 169 8.98 -4.41 -1.06
N PHE A 170 10.25 -4.82 -0.95
CA PHE A 170 11.37 -3.91 -0.89
C PHE A 170 11.41 -2.97 -2.10
N VAL A 171 11.29 -3.52 -3.30
CA VAL A 171 11.23 -2.72 -4.54
C VAL A 171 10.08 -1.71 -4.49
N SER A 172 8.90 -2.14 -4.06
CA SER A 172 7.76 -1.25 -3.95
C SER A 172 7.95 -0.13 -2.92
N GLN A 173 8.62 -0.41 -1.82
CA GLN A 173 8.89 0.58 -0.76
C GLN A 173 9.98 1.59 -1.12
N PHE A 174 11.02 1.15 -1.82
CA PHE A 174 12.22 1.94 -2.04
C PHE A 174 12.36 2.50 -3.45
N LEU A 175 11.88 1.80 -4.47
CA LEU A 175 12.09 2.16 -5.88
C LEU A 175 10.83 2.69 -6.57
N ASP A 176 9.67 2.18 -6.22
CA ASP A 176 8.38 2.59 -6.82
C ASP A 176 7.70 3.76 -6.08
N ARG A 177 8.43 4.40 -5.17
CA ARG A 177 7.90 5.39 -4.21
C ARG A 177 7.71 6.81 -4.77
N GLU A 178 8.30 7.16 -5.91
CA GLU A 178 8.23 8.53 -6.44
C GLU A 178 6.80 8.94 -6.86
N GLN A 179 5.95 7.94 -7.00
CA GLN A 179 4.51 8.15 -7.08
C GLN A 179 3.85 7.70 -5.78
N SER A 180 4.20 8.30 -4.65
CA SER A 180 3.43 8.21 -3.41
C SER A 180 1.99 8.63 -3.75
N ARG A 181 1.18 7.62 -4.10
CA ARG A 181 -0.20 7.84 -4.53
C ARG A 181 -0.99 8.34 -3.35
N LEU A 182 -1.60 9.47 -3.51
CA LEU A 182 -2.54 9.96 -2.51
C LEU A 182 -3.70 8.96 -2.40
N LEU A 183 -3.98 8.52 -1.20
CA LEU A 183 -5.15 7.69 -0.93
C LEU A 183 -6.41 8.55 -1.07
N ASN A 184 -7.02 8.50 -2.23
CA ASN A 184 -8.27 9.20 -2.53
C ASN A 184 -9.18 8.36 -3.43
N ALA A 185 -10.44 8.76 -3.56
CA ALA A 185 -11.44 8.02 -4.32
C ALA A 185 -11.05 7.81 -5.80
N SER A 186 -10.33 8.76 -6.41
CA SER A 186 -9.96 8.66 -7.84
C SER A 186 -8.86 7.63 -8.06
N THR A 187 -7.81 7.65 -7.23
CA THR A 187 -6.70 6.69 -7.33
C THR A 187 -7.17 5.28 -7.02
N LEU A 188 -8.04 5.09 -6.02
CA LEU A 188 -8.61 3.77 -5.70
C LEU A 188 -9.43 3.21 -6.85
N VAL A 189 -10.25 4.04 -7.50
CA VAL A 189 -11.02 3.63 -8.68
C VAL A 189 -10.11 3.22 -9.84
N THR A 190 -9.06 4.00 -10.10
CA THR A 190 -8.11 3.71 -11.17
C THR A 190 -7.38 2.39 -10.94
N ASP A 191 -6.99 2.10 -9.70
CA ASP A 191 -6.12 0.95 -9.40
C ASP A 191 -6.90 -0.31 -9.05
N PHE A 192 -8.09 -0.19 -8.45
CA PHE A 192 -8.87 -1.31 -7.92
C PHE A 192 -10.32 -1.36 -8.42
N GLY A 193 -10.76 -0.40 -9.22
CA GLY A 193 -12.09 -0.41 -9.85
C GLY A 193 -12.22 -1.47 -10.95
N MET A 194 -13.43 -1.65 -11.50
CA MET A 194 -13.74 -2.70 -12.48
C MET A 194 -12.88 -2.63 -13.76
N ASP A 195 -12.48 -1.43 -14.16
CA ASP A 195 -11.65 -1.21 -15.35
C ASP A 195 -10.15 -1.33 -15.07
N SER A 196 -9.75 -1.58 -13.83
CA SER A 196 -8.36 -1.70 -13.45
C SER A 196 -7.73 -3.02 -13.89
N SER A 197 -6.43 -3.00 -14.15
CA SER A 197 -5.66 -4.21 -14.43
C SER A 197 -5.65 -5.16 -13.22
N PHE A 198 -5.65 -4.62 -12.01
CA PHE A 198 -5.70 -5.43 -10.80
C PHE A 198 -7.00 -6.22 -10.69
N TYR A 199 -8.15 -5.55 -10.87
CA TYR A 199 -9.46 -6.22 -10.85
C TYR A 199 -9.53 -7.32 -11.90
N SER A 200 -9.22 -7.01 -13.17
CA SER A 200 -9.30 -7.97 -14.27
C SER A 200 -8.43 -9.21 -14.07
N GLN A 201 -7.26 -9.07 -13.45
CA GLN A 201 -6.34 -10.18 -13.18
C GLN A 201 -6.75 -11.04 -11.98
N ASN A 202 -7.47 -10.49 -11.01
CA ASN A 202 -7.73 -11.18 -9.74
C ASN A 202 -9.20 -11.59 -9.55
N ILE A 203 -10.17 -10.97 -10.22
CA ILE A 203 -11.59 -11.23 -9.99
C ILE A 203 -11.99 -12.69 -10.29
N SER A 204 -11.28 -13.38 -11.20
CA SER A 204 -11.50 -14.80 -11.48
C SER A 204 -11.27 -15.66 -10.24
N VAL A 205 -10.26 -15.36 -9.44
CA VAL A 205 -9.94 -16.11 -8.20
C VAL A 205 -11.11 -15.98 -7.20
N PHE A 206 -11.65 -14.78 -7.04
CA PHE A 206 -12.83 -14.55 -6.19
C PHE A 206 -14.05 -15.30 -6.72
N ARG A 207 -14.29 -15.23 -8.04
CA ARG A 207 -15.39 -15.93 -8.71
C ARG A 207 -15.30 -17.43 -8.50
N ASP A 208 -14.17 -18.04 -8.81
CA ASP A 208 -13.97 -19.49 -8.70
C ASP A 208 -14.13 -19.96 -7.25
N THR A 209 -13.61 -19.18 -6.29
CA THR A 209 -13.76 -19.46 -4.87
C THR A 209 -15.23 -19.44 -4.44
N ILE A 210 -15.99 -18.41 -4.83
CA ILE A 210 -17.41 -18.27 -4.46
C ILE A 210 -18.27 -19.34 -5.14
N ILE A 211 -18.08 -19.59 -6.43
CA ILE A 211 -18.83 -20.63 -7.16
C ILE A 211 -18.57 -22.01 -6.53
N ARG A 212 -17.32 -22.31 -6.23
CA ARG A 212 -16.94 -23.54 -5.55
C ARG A 212 -17.61 -23.63 -4.17
N ALA A 213 -17.50 -22.57 -3.36
CA ALA A 213 -18.07 -22.54 -2.02
C ALA A 213 -19.61 -22.73 -2.03
N MET A 214 -20.30 -22.08 -2.97
CA MET A 214 -21.74 -22.24 -3.15
C MET A 214 -22.12 -23.66 -3.58
N SER A 215 -21.29 -24.30 -4.39
CA SER A 215 -21.49 -25.69 -4.81
C SER A 215 -21.25 -26.68 -3.67
N GLU A 216 -20.22 -26.45 -2.85
CA GLU A 216 -19.85 -27.34 -1.72
C GLU A 216 -20.79 -27.15 -0.50
N LYS A 217 -21.41 -25.94 -0.36
CA LYS A 217 -22.31 -25.60 0.74
C LYS A 217 -23.64 -25.05 0.23
N PRO A 218 -24.48 -25.88 -0.42
CA PRO A 218 -25.74 -25.42 -1.04
C PRO A 218 -26.72 -24.80 -0.03
N ASP A 219 -26.72 -25.28 1.22
CA ASP A 219 -27.57 -24.72 2.27
C ASP A 219 -27.19 -23.27 2.60
N TYR A 220 -25.91 -22.96 2.64
CA TYR A 220 -25.41 -21.59 2.79
C TYR A 220 -25.75 -20.72 1.57
N ALA A 221 -25.56 -21.23 0.38
CA ALA A 221 -25.92 -20.54 -0.84
C ALA A 221 -27.43 -20.19 -0.87
N ALA A 222 -28.29 -21.13 -0.44
CA ALA A 222 -29.72 -20.90 -0.29
C ALA A 222 -30.03 -19.83 0.77
N LEU A 223 -29.31 -19.85 1.90
CA LEU A 223 -29.48 -18.84 2.95
C LEU A 223 -29.12 -17.44 2.44
N ILE A 224 -27.98 -17.28 1.75
CA ILE A 224 -27.57 -15.99 1.16
C ILE A 224 -28.62 -15.47 0.18
N GLN A 225 -29.15 -16.35 -0.70
CA GLN A 225 -30.22 -15.99 -1.62
C GLN A 225 -31.51 -15.58 -0.89
N GLN A 226 -31.86 -16.27 0.19
CA GLN A 226 -33.02 -15.93 0.99
C GLN A 226 -32.86 -14.59 1.71
N VAL A 227 -31.68 -14.31 2.28
CA VAL A 227 -31.37 -13.01 2.90
C VAL A 227 -31.54 -11.89 1.88
N TRP A 228 -31.00 -12.06 0.67
CA TRP A 228 -31.20 -11.12 -0.43
C TRP A 228 -32.68 -10.95 -0.80
N GLN A 229 -33.40 -12.02 -1.00
CA GLN A 229 -34.84 -11.96 -1.34
C GLN A 229 -35.67 -11.25 -0.27
N ASN A 230 -35.39 -11.52 1.02
CA ASN A 230 -36.04 -10.84 2.12
C ASN A 230 -35.77 -9.33 2.10
N PHE A 231 -34.52 -8.94 1.81
CA PHE A 231 -34.14 -7.54 1.70
C PHE A 231 -34.87 -6.85 0.53
N ILE A 232 -34.88 -7.46 -0.64
CA ILE A 232 -35.59 -6.94 -1.83
C ILE A 232 -37.10 -6.85 -1.59
N ALA A 233 -37.70 -7.85 -0.93
CA ALA A 233 -39.10 -7.84 -0.55
C ALA A 233 -39.44 -6.70 0.42
N TYR A 234 -38.55 -6.46 1.39
CA TYR A 234 -38.68 -5.34 2.33
C TYR A 234 -38.68 -3.97 1.61
N LEU A 235 -37.85 -3.82 0.59
CA LEU A 235 -37.79 -2.60 -0.22
C LEU A 235 -38.98 -2.43 -1.20
N GLY A 236 -39.82 -3.45 -1.36
CA GLY A 236 -40.95 -3.41 -2.27
C GLY A 236 -40.62 -3.46 -3.77
N VAL A 237 -39.39 -3.91 -4.12
CA VAL A 237 -38.86 -3.96 -5.49
C VAL A 237 -38.71 -5.40 -6.01
N SER A 238 -39.52 -6.31 -5.54
CA SER A 238 -39.44 -7.77 -5.79
C SER A 238 -39.37 -8.18 -7.26
N ASP A 239 -39.93 -7.37 -8.18
CA ASP A 239 -39.99 -7.72 -9.61
C ASP A 239 -38.64 -7.54 -10.33
N TYR A 240 -37.70 -6.81 -9.74
CA TYR A 240 -36.40 -6.44 -10.37
C TYR A 240 -35.18 -7.02 -9.67
N GLY A 241 -35.33 -7.52 -8.47
CA GLY A 241 -34.20 -7.83 -7.59
C GLY A 241 -33.82 -9.31 -7.52
N ARG A 242 -33.51 -9.97 -8.64
CA ARG A 242 -32.98 -11.33 -8.57
C ARG A 242 -31.56 -11.32 -7.98
N PHE A 243 -31.27 -12.30 -7.12
CA PHE A 243 -29.90 -12.52 -6.65
C PHE A 243 -28.96 -12.71 -7.82
N SER A 244 -27.88 -11.94 -7.86
CA SER A 244 -26.83 -12.04 -8.86
C SER A 244 -25.53 -12.51 -8.19
N VAL A 245 -25.03 -13.66 -8.61
CA VAL A 245 -23.73 -14.18 -8.14
C VAL A 245 -22.61 -13.19 -8.49
N GLU A 246 -22.66 -12.55 -9.66
CA GLU A 246 -21.67 -11.56 -10.07
C GLU A 246 -21.68 -10.33 -9.14
N THR A 247 -22.85 -9.86 -8.74
CA THR A 247 -22.95 -8.75 -7.77
C THR A 247 -22.35 -9.17 -6.43
N TYR A 248 -22.66 -10.37 -5.95
CA TYR A 248 -22.10 -10.92 -4.71
C TYR A 248 -20.56 -11.04 -4.76
N ILE A 249 -19.99 -11.46 -5.91
CA ILE A 249 -18.55 -11.53 -6.14
C ILE A 249 -17.92 -10.13 -6.04
N ASN A 250 -18.53 -9.14 -6.69
CA ASN A 250 -18.04 -7.76 -6.68
C ASN A 250 -18.10 -7.13 -5.28
N GLU A 251 -19.18 -7.38 -4.55
CA GLU A 251 -19.33 -6.93 -3.16
C GLU A 251 -18.29 -7.57 -2.25
N PHE A 252 -18.03 -8.86 -2.38
CA PHE A 252 -17.00 -9.55 -1.61
C PHE A 252 -15.58 -9.05 -1.93
N TYR A 253 -15.28 -8.81 -3.21
CA TYR A 253 -14.04 -8.18 -3.63
C TYR A 253 -13.90 -6.79 -2.98
N LEU A 254 -14.93 -5.96 -3.07
CA LEU A 254 -14.93 -4.62 -2.50
C LEU A 254 -14.70 -4.61 -0.99
N VAL A 255 -15.42 -5.46 -0.26
CA VAL A 255 -15.27 -5.59 1.20
C VAL A 255 -13.84 -6.04 1.54
N THR A 256 -13.27 -6.95 0.76
CA THR A 256 -11.87 -7.37 0.93
C THR A 256 -10.91 -6.22 0.73
N VAL A 257 -11.03 -5.45 -0.36
CA VAL A 257 -10.22 -4.25 -0.62
C VAL A 257 -10.36 -3.23 0.51
N ALA A 258 -11.60 -2.97 0.95
CA ALA A 258 -11.86 -2.02 2.02
C ALA A 258 -11.23 -2.44 3.35
N LYS A 259 -11.31 -3.72 3.73
CA LYS A 259 -10.66 -4.24 4.95
C LYS A 259 -9.16 -4.01 4.95
N ILE A 260 -8.49 -4.32 3.84
CA ILE A 260 -7.05 -4.15 3.71
C ILE A 260 -6.65 -2.67 3.78
N ILE A 261 -7.40 -1.78 3.10
CA ILE A 261 -7.17 -0.34 3.18
C ILE A 261 -7.37 0.17 4.62
N CYS A 262 -8.45 -0.26 5.31
CA CYS A 262 -8.70 0.13 6.68
C CYS A 262 -7.55 -0.26 7.63
N VAL A 263 -7.01 -1.47 7.48
CA VAL A 263 -5.86 -1.91 8.28
C VAL A 263 -4.64 -1.02 8.05
N ASN A 264 -4.33 -0.71 6.78
CA ASN A 264 -3.20 0.14 6.45
C ASN A 264 -3.39 1.58 6.95
N VAL A 265 -4.62 2.11 6.88
CA VAL A 265 -4.95 3.44 7.45
C VAL A 265 -4.78 3.43 8.99
N MET A 266 -5.26 2.39 9.66
CA MET A 266 -5.13 2.26 11.13
C MET A 266 -3.67 2.13 11.58
N ALA A 267 -2.84 1.47 10.77
CA ALA A 267 -1.41 1.33 11.03
C ALA A 267 -0.60 2.57 10.61
N GLY A 268 -1.15 3.43 9.73
CA GLY A 268 -0.45 4.56 9.12
C GLY A 268 0.56 4.15 8.04
N GLU A 269 0.66 2.87 7.75
CA GLU A 269 1.58 2.27 6.79
C GLU A 269 1.01 0.97 6.21
N PRO A 270 1.52 0.48 5.06
CA PRO A 270 1.15 -0.84 4.56
C PRO A 270 1.56 -1.94 5.53
N VAL A 271 0.58 -2.65 6.07
CA VAL A 271 0.83 -3.83 6.92
C VAL A 271 1.23 -5.00 6.05
N ILE A 272 2.54 -5.24 5.98
CA ILE A 272 3.11 -6.37 5.26
C ILE A 272 3.21 -7.53 6.23
N SER A 273 2.23 -8.41 6.17
CA SER A 273 2.13 -9.53 7.08
C SER A 273 2.19 -10.85 6.35
N ASP A 274 2.53 -11.89 7.10
CA ASP A 274 2.48 -13.25 6.60
C ASP A 274 1.02 -13.64 6.22
N THR A 275 0.87 -14.77 5.57
CA THR A 275 -0.45 -15.25 5.15
C THR A 275 -1.40 -15.51 6.32
N ASN A 276 -0.89 -15.78 7.54
CA ASN A 276 -1.73 -15.98 8.73
C ASN A 276 -2.31 -14.67 9.23
N GLU A 277 -1.54 -13.58 9.16
CA GLU A 277 -2.05 -12.26 9.54
C GLU A 277 -3.10 -11.76 8.53
N ILE A 278 -2.89 -11.98 7.25
CA ILE A 278 -3.91 -11.69 6.22
C ILE A 278 -5.22 -12.44 6.51
N LYS A 279 -5.16 -13.72 6.89
CA LYS A 279 -6.36 -14.48 7.27
C LYS A 279 -7.08 -13.87 8.47
N LYS A 280 -6.33 -13.36 9.46
CA LYS A 280 -6.91 -12.67 10.63
C LYS A 280 -7.54 -11.31 10.27
N ILE A 281 -7.01 -10.64 9.25
CA ILE A 281 -7.64 -9.43 8.72
C ILE A 281 -8.97 -9.80 8.03
N LEU A 282 -8.95 -10.79 7.16
CA LEU A 282 -10.12 -11.20 6.40
C LEU A 282 -11.26 -11.71 7.27
N ASN A 283 -10.96 -12.54 8.28
CA ASN A 283 -11.97 -13.08 9.21
C ASN A 283 -12.40 -12.09 10.30
N GLY A 284 -11.81 -10.89 10.36
CA GLY A 284 -12.16 -9.85 11.31
C GLY A 284 -11.45 -9.93 12.66
N GLU A 285 -10.63 -10.94 12.92
CA GLU A 285 -9.91 -11.10 14.19
C GLU A 285 -8.96 -9.93 14.45
N TYR A 286 -8.30 -9.40 13.41
CA TYR A 286 -7.46 -8.22 13.50
C TYR A 286 -8.24 -7.02 14.05
N PHE A 287 -9.41 -6.73 13.49
CA PHE A 287 -10.26 -5.60 13.91
C PHE A 287 -10.81 -5.77 15.33
N THR A 288 -11.19 -7.00 15.67
CA THR A 288 -11.64 -7.31 17.04
C THR A 288 -10.56 -7.01 18.07
N ARG A 289 -9.30 -7.32 17.79
CA ARG A 289 -8.16 -6.99 18.66
C ARG A 289 -7.94 -5.47 18.82
N GLN A 290 -8.34 -4.70 17.81
CA GLN A 290 -8.28 -3.23 17.84
C GLN A 290 -9.56 -2.58 18.40
N ASN A 291 -10.47 -3.35 18.99
CA ASN A 291 -11.79 -2.91 19.47
C ASN A 291 -12.70 -2.34 18.38
N VAL A 292 -12.52 -2.74 17.14
CA VAL A 292 -13.38 -2.38 15.99
C VAL A 292 -14.22 -3.59 15.60
N PHE A 293 -15.40 -3.72 16.21
CA PHE A 293 -16.21 -4.95 16.09
C PHE A 293 -17.10 -5.00 14.88
N ASN A 294 -17.41 -3.89 14.25
CA ASN A 294 -18.33 -3.76 13.11
C ASN A 294 -17.72 -4.04 11.74
N LEU A 295 -16.43 -4.37 11.67
CA LEU A 295 -15.76 -4.83 10.45
C LEU A 295 -15.65 -6.36 10.37
N VAL A 296 -16.47 -7.07 11.11
CA VAL A 296 -16.53 -8.53 11.13
C VAL A 296 -17.78 -8.98 10.37
N ASP A 297 -17.60 -9.74 9.28
CA ASP A 297 -18.69 -10.26 8.45
C ASP A 297 -19.13 -11.63 8.95
N TYR A 298 -20.10 -11.67 9.85
CA TYR A 298 -20.54 -12.94 10.40
C TYR A 298 -21.42 -13.75 9.43
N ASP A 299 -22.32 -13.10 8.72
CA ASP A 299 -23.43 -13.78 8.06
C ASP A 299 -23.30 -13.79 6.53
N TYR A 300 -22.98 -12.66 5.91
CA TYR A 300 -23.07 -12.54 4.45
C TYR A 300 -21.79 -12.99 3.72
N PHE A 301 -20.61 -12.59 4.20
CA PHE A 301 -19.31 -12.95 3.62
C PHE A 301 -18.42 -13.78 4.56
N GLY A 302 -18.70 -13.81 5.85
CA GLY A 302 -17.83 -14.41 6.86
C GLY A 302 -17.52 -15.89 6.61
N TRP A 303 -18.45 -16.63 6.01
CA TRP A 303 -18.24 -18.04 5.65
C TRP A 303 -17.17 -18.26 4.58
N LEU A 304 -16.91 -17.25 3.71
CA LEU A 304 -15.87 -17.24 2.71
C LEU A 304 -14.49 -16.86 3.29
N ASN A 305 -14.48 -16.12 4.38
CA ASN A 305 -13.27 -15.69 5.07
C ASN A 305 -12.70 -16.77 6.02
N ASN A 306 -13.26 -17.97 5.97
CA ASN A 306 -12.80 -19.13 6.74
C ASN A 306 -12.26 -20.23 5.81
N SER A 307 -11.45 -21.10 6.41
CA SER A 307 -10.91 -22.29 5.72
C SER A 307 -12.04 -23.21 5.22
N PRO A 308 -11.93 -23.80 4.01
CA PRO A 308 -10.75 -23.77 3.12
C PRO A 308 -10.78 -22.65 2.07
N TYR A 309 -11.79 -21.77 2.05
CA TYR A 309 -11.99 -20.79 0.96
C TYR A 309 -11.01 -19.62 1.05
N VAL A 310 -10.72 -19.16 2.26
CA VAL A 310 -9.79 -18.04 2.50
C VAL A 310 -8.40 -18.35 1.90
N GLU A 311 -7.94 -19.58 1.91
CA GLU A 311 -6.65 -19.97 1.36
C GLU A 311 -6.53 -19.66 -0.14
N GLN A 312 -7.65 -19.69 -0.86
CA GLN A 312 -7.64 -19.44 -2.31
C GLN A 312 -7.50 -17.96 -2.64
N ILE A 313 -8.06 -17.08 -1.81
CA ILE A 313 -8.04 -15.64 -2.02
C ILE A 313 -6.80 -14.95 -1.42
N VAL A 314 -6.13 -15.58 -0.45
CA VAL A 314 -4.97 -14.99 0.23
C VAL A 314 -3.89 -14.52 -0.76
N GLY A 315 -3.62 -15.30 -1.81
CA GLY A 315 -2.66 -14.89 -2.85
C GLY A 315 -3.03 -13.59 -3.57
N SER A 316 -4.33 -13.38 -3.86
CA SER A 316 -4.82 -12.13 -4.44
C SER A 316 -4.76 -10.97 -3.44
N VAL A 317 -5.00 -11.24 -2.15
CA VAL A 317 -4.88 -10.24 -1.09
C VAL A 317 -3.44 -9.82 -0.85
N VAL A 318 -2.49 -10.75 -0.94
CA VAL A 318 -1.04 -10.41 -0.92
C VAL A 318 -0.70 -9.45 -2.06
N LYS A 319 -1.17 -9.75 -3.29
CA LYS A 319 -0.96 -8.85 -4.44
C LYS A 319 -1.63 -7.48 -4.24
N LEU A 320 -2.82 -7.45 -3.63
CA LEU A 320 -3.48 -6.20 -3.25
C LEU A 320 -2.61 -5.37 -2.29
N GLN A 321 -2.08 -6.01 -1.25
CA GLN A 321 -1.21 -5.36 -0.28
C GLN A 321 0.05 -4.80 -0.94
N HIS A 322 0.67 -5.55 -1.85
CA HIS A 322 1.82 -5.06 -2.62
C HIS A 322 1.48 -3.82 -3.47
N ARG A 323 0.31 -3.77 -4.10
CA ARG A 323 -0.13 -2.56 -4.82
C ARG A 323 -0.39 -1.38 -3.90
N LEU A 324 -0.89 -1.65 -2.69
CA LEU A 324 -1.18 -0.62 -1.70
C LEU A 324 0.09 -0.01 -1.06
N VAL A 325 1.25 -0.67 -1.16
CA VAL A 325 2.53 -0.09 -0.70
C VAL A 325 2.85 1.25 -1.38
N ALA A 326 2.39 1.44 -2.62
CA ALA A 326 2.56 2.71 -3.35
C ALA A 326 1.75 3.89 -2.76
N TYR A 327 0.85 3.65 -1.81
CA TYR A 327 -0.01 4.68 -1.22
C TYR A 327 0.55 5.26 0.07
N ASP A 328 0.37 6.57 0.24
CA ASP A 328 0.67 7.27 1.49
C ASP A 328 -0.53 7.16 2.44
N PHE A 329 -0.45 6.25 3.39
CA PHE A 329 -1.48 6.07 4.42
C PHE A 329 -1.36 7.08 5.58
N SER A 330 -0.26 7.81 5.67
CA SER A 330 -0.07 8.84 6.69
C SER A 330 -0.85 10.13 6.38
N ARG A 331 -1.23 10.32 5.12
CA ARG A 331 -1.93 11.51 4.61
C ARG A 331 -3.31 11.18 4.06
N VAL A 332 -4.06 10.36 4.77
CA VAL A 332 -5.46 10.11 4.41
C VAL A 332 -6.26 11.37 4.67
N GLY A 333 -6.71 12.00 3.58
CA GLY A 333 -7.60 13.16 3.69
C GLY A 333 -8.95 12.77 4.29
N GLU A 334 -9.58 13.71 4.98
CA GLU A 334 -10.96 13.57 5.48
C GLU A 334 -11.95 13.62 4.30
N THR A 335 -11.89 12.61 3.42
CA THR A 335 -12.73 12.53 2.21
C THR A 335 -13.34 11.14 2.09
N ASP A 336 -14.49 11.07 1.43
CA ASP A 336 -15.11 9.79 1.08
C ASP A 336 -14.25 9.06 0.02
N ILE A 337 -13.40 8.16 0.50
CA ILE A 337 -12.49 7.41 -0.37
C ILE A 337 -13.17 6.21 -1.04
N PHE A 338 -14.25 5.69 -0.47
CA PHE A 338 -14.91 4.48 -0.95
C PHE A 338 -16.12 4.73 -1.83
N GLY A 339 -16.77 5.89 -1.76
CA GLY A 339 -18.02 6.15 -2.47
C GLY A 339 -17.95 5.92 -3.97
N ARG A 340 -16.88 6.36 -4.63
CA ARG A 340 -16.68 6.13 -6.07
C ARG A 340 -16.37 4.67 -6.40
N LEU A 341 -15.62 3.98 -5.56
CA LEU A 341 -15.30 2.57 -5.75
C LEU A 341 -16.57 1.72 -5.59
N LEU A 342 -17.37 1.99 -4.55
CA LEU A 342 -18.69 1.41 -4.35
C LEU A 342 -19.59 1.63 -5.58
N ALA A 343 -19.61 2.86 -6.08
CA ALA A 343 -20.43 3.21 -7.24
C ALA A 343 -20.05 2.45 -8.52
N GLN A 344 -18.78 2.13 -8.72
CA GLN A 344 -18.33 1.37 -9.89
C GLN A 344 -18.59 -0.13 -9.77
N LEU A 345 -18.34 -0.70 -8.58
CA LEU A 345 -18.46 -2.14 -8.37
C LEU A 345 -19.92 -2.59 -8.18
N ALA A 346 -20.81 -1.68 -7.79
CA ALA A 346 -22.24 -1.96 -7.75
C ALA A 346 -22.83 -1.90 -9.17
N ASN A 347 -23.62 -2.91 -9.53
CA ASN A 347 -24.35 -2.91 -10.78
C ASN A 347 -25.25 -1.66 -10.87
N LYS A 348 -25.16 -0.90 -11.98
CA LYS A 348 -25.90 0.35 -12.16
C LYS A 348 -27.42 0.15 -12.00
N GLU A 349 -27.97 -0.94 -12.52
CA GLU A 349 -29.39 -1.25 -12.41
C GLU A 349 -29.78 -1.53 -10.95
N HIS A 350 -28.96 -2.29 -10.21
CA HIS A 350 -29.16 -2.52 -8.79
C HIS A 350 -29.05 -1.23 -7.97
N ARG A 351 -28.08 -0.36 -8.26
CA ARG A 351 -27.95 0.93 -7.56
C ARG A 351 -29.20 1.79 -7.72
N LEU A 352 -29.67 1.93 -8.96
CA LEU A 352 -30.87 2.72 -9.25
C LEU A 352 -32.10 2.12 -8.56
N MET A 353 -32.23 0.80 -8.58
CA MET A 353 -33.31 0.08 -7.93
C MET A 353 -33.30 0.24 -6.41
N LEU A 354 -32.13 0.17 -5.78
CA LEU A 354 -31.96 0.27 -4.33
C LEU A 354 -31.85 1.73 -3.86
N GLY A 355 -31.91 2.71 -4.77
CA GLY A 355 -31.69 4.11 -4.44
C GLY A 355 -30.29 4.40 -3.90
N GLN A 356 -29.32 3.59 -4.26
CA GLN A 356 -27.91 3.75 -3.86
C GLN A 356 -27.25 4.87 -4.68
N GLU A 357 -27.78 6.08 -4.55
CA GLU A 357 -27.15 7.28 -5.10
C GLU A 357 -26.31 7.96 -4.02
N PHE A 358 -25.07 8.20 -4.35
CA PHE A 358 -24.14 8.82 -3.40
C PHE A 358 -24.34 10.33 -3.40
N THR A 359 -24.53 10.88 -2.21
CA THR A 359 -24.65 12.32 -2.02
C THR A 359 -23.35 13.01 -2.39
N PRO A 360 -23.34 14.01 -3.30
CA PRO A 360 -22.15 14.78 -3.57
C PRO A 360 -21.63 15.46 -2.29
N HIS A 361 -20.33 15.48 -2.13
CA HIS A 361 -19.64 16.03 -0.95
C HIS A 361 -20.12 17.46 -0.60
N TRP A 362 -20.23 18.34 -1.60
CA TRP A 362 -20.64 19.72 -1.40
C TRP A 362 -22.08 19.85 -0.86
N VAL A 363 -23.00 18.93 -1.26
CA VAL A 363 -24.37 18.91 -0.72
C VAL A 363 -24.35 18.51 0.75
N ALA A 364 -23.58 17.48 1.11
CA ALA A 364 -23.46 17.05 2.49
C ALA A 364 -22.84 18.15 3.36
N GLN A 365 -21.83 18.84 2.85
CA GLN A 365 -21.19 19.97 3.51
C GLN A 365 -22.19 21.10 3.77
N ASP A 366 -22.92 21.55 2.75
CA ASP A 366 -23.92 22.64 2.89
C ASP A 366 -25.01 22.28 3.91
N ILE A 367 -25.50 21.03 3.89
CA ILE A 367 -26.53 20.58 4.83
C ILE A 367 -25.99 20.57 6.27
N VAL A 368 -24.77 20.05 6.46
CA VAL A 368 -24.14 20.00 7.79
C VAL A 368 -23.86 21.44 8.29
N GLU A 369 -23.29 22.30 7.47
CA GLU A 369 -22.99 23.69 7.85
C GLU A 369 -24.26 24.48 8.20
N TYR A 370 -25.34 24.28 7.46
CA TYR A 370 -26.64 24.89 7.78
C TYR A 370 -27.20 24.46 9.15
N ASN A 371 -26.90 23.25 9.59
CA ASN A 371 -27.39 22.69 10.84
C ASN A 371 -26.37 22.73 11.99
N MET A 372 -25.26 23.44 11.84
CA MET A 372 -24.19 23.48 12.85
C MET A 372 -24.67 23.98 14.22
N ASP A 373 -25.64 24.91 14.27
CA ASP A 373 -26.21 25.41 15.51
C ASP A 373 -26.91 24.32 16.35
N LEU A 374 -27.24 23.19 15.74
CA LEU A 374 -27.82 22.02 16.42
C LEU A 374 -26.75 21.13 17.07
N LEU A 375 -25.48 21.27 16.66
CA LEU A 375 -24.34 20.54 17.21
C LEU A 375 -23.83 21.26 18.46
N THR A 376 -24.59 21.19 19.55
CA THR A 376 -24.25 21.84 20.82
C THR A 376 -23.49 20.90 21.78
N GLY A 377 -22.52 21.46 22.52
CA GLY A 377 -21.75 20.78 23.55
C GLY A 377 -20.44 20.17 23.02
N ASN A 378 -19.55 19.85 23.96
CA ASN A 378 -18.18 19.38 23.66
C ASN A 378 -18.12 17.96 23.07
N SER A 379 -19.23 17.24 23.00
CA SER A 379 -19.27 15.86 22.45
C SER A 379 -20.65 15.61 21.82
N PRO A 380 -20.93 16.20 20.65
CA PRO A 380 -22.19 16.00 19.95
C PRO A 380 -22.33 14.54 19.51
N ARG A 381 -23.56 14.00 19.66
CA ARG A 381 -23.88 12.66 19.17
C ARG A 381 -24.57 12.78 17.81
N ILE A 382 -23.95 12.23 16.79
CA ILE A 382 -24.43 12.30 15.39
C ILE A 382 -24.74 10.87 14.93
N VAL A 383 -25.89 10.69 14.34
CA VAL A 383 -26.33 9.41 13.77
C VAL A 383 -26.79 9.65 12.34
N ASP A 384 -26.21 8.91 11.41
CA ASP A 384 -26.69 8.81 10.04
C ASP A 384 -27.29 7.41 9.82
N MET A 385 -28.61 7.35 9.67
CA MET A 385 -29.36 6.11 9.53
C MET A 385 -29.21 5.46 8.14
N CYS A 386 -28.69 6.21 7.16
CA CYS A 386 -28.50 5.78 5.78
C CYS A 386 -27.11 6.16 5.27
N CYS A 387 -26.10 5.88 6.08
CA CYS A 387 -24.76 6.49 5.94
C CYS A 387 -24.06 6.23 4.59
N GLY A 388 -24.42 5.15 3.86
CA GLY A 388 -23.70 4.78 2.63
C GLY A 388 -22.19 4.69 2.86
N SER A 389 -21.40 5.48 2.12
CA SER A 389 -19.95 5.61 2.30
C SER A 389 -19.54 6.54 3.46
N GLY A 390 -20.50 7.14 4.14
CA GLY A 390 -20.27 7.97 5.33
C GLY A 390 -20.04 9.46 5.07
N VAL A 391 -20.42 9.98 3.91
CA VAL A 391 -20.17 11.37 3.52
C VAL A 391 -20.68 12.41 4.54
N PHE A 392 -21.91 12.21 5.07
CA PHE A 392 -22.47 13.09 6.10
C PHE A 392 -21.72 12.99 7.44
N LEU A 393 -21.27 11.80 7.82
CA LEU A 393 -20.47 11.60 9.03
C LEU A 393 -19.11 12.30 8.90
N ILE A 394 -18.46 12.19 7.73
CA ILE A 394 -17.19 12.86 7.42
C ILE A 394 -17.35 14.38 7.52
N GLU A 395 -18.36 14.96 6.86
CA GLU A 395 -18.58 16.40 6.92
C GLU A 395 -18.99 16.89 8.32
N SER A 396 -19.73 16.07 9.06
CA SER A 396 -20.06 16.40 10.45
C SER A 396 -18.81 16.41 11.35
N ILE A 397 -17.90 15.45 11.18
CA ILE A 397 -16.61 15.43 11.91
C ILE A 397 -15.79 16.67 11.59
N LYS A 398 -15.69 17.05 10.31
CA LYS A 398 -14.97 18.27 9.88
C LYS A 398 -15.58 19.52 10.47
N ALA A 399 -16.90 19.62 10.46
CA ALA A 399 -17.62 20.76 10.99
C ALA A 399 -17.42 20.90 12.51
N VAL A 400 -17.52 19.80 13.26
CA VAL A 400 -17.25 19.79 14.72
C VAL A 400 -15.79 20.17 15.01
N ARG A 401 -14.82 19.62 14.26
CA ARG A 401 -13.41 19.99 14.42
C ARG A 401 -13.15 21.46 14.19
N ARG A 402 -13.74 22.05 13.13
CA ARG A 402 -13.63 23.48 12.85
C ARG A 402 -14.23 24.35 13.97
N GLN A 403 -15.39 23.94 14.53
CA GLN A 403 -16.06 24.67 15.58
C GLN A 403 -15.27 24.71 16.90
N TYR A 404 -14.54 23.64 17.20
CA TYR A 404 -13.83 23.50 18.48
C TYR A 404 -12.31 23.67 18.37
N ASP A 405 -11.79 24.13 17.21
CA ASP A 405 -10.34 24.26 16.94
C ASP A 405 -9.54 22.99 17.28
N ILE A 406 -10.19 21.83 17.13
CA ILE A 406 -9.54 20.55 17.36
C ILE A 406 -8.62 20.27 16.18
N VAL A 407 -7.34 20.58 16.36
CA VAL A 407 -6.30 20.11 15.42
C VAL A 407 -6.24 18.59 15.50
N PRO A 408 -6.25 17.85 14.39
CA PRO A 408 -6.08 16.41 14.42
C PRO A 408 -4.70 16.10 14.99
N GLU A 409 -4.63 15.81 16.29
CA GLU A 409 -3.50 15.06 16.80
C GLU A 409 -3.52 13.72 16.05
N ARG A 410 -2.40 13.37 15.45
CA ARG A 410 -2.20 12.02 14.90
C ARG A 410 -2.70 11.06 15.97
N TYR A 411 -3.53 10.11 15.59
CA TYR A 411 -3.93 9.03 16.45
C TYR A 411 -2.65 8.33 16.92
N SER A 412 -2.04 8.86 17.95
CA SER A 412 -1.10 8.09 18.76
C SER A 412 -1.99 7.10 19.49
N ALA A 413 -1.87 5.82 19.14
CA ALA A 413 -2.38 4.73 19.91
C ALA A 413 -1.58 4.66 21.23
N GLU A 414 -1.68 5.70 22.04
CA GLU A 414 -1.27 5.66 23.43
C GLU A 414 -2.53 5.42 24.28
N LYS A 415 -2.47 4.26 24.84
CA LYS A 415 -3.35 3.70 25.84
C LYS A 415 -3.67 4.71 26.95
N ASP A 416 -4.95 4.81 27.24
CA ASP A 416 -5.45 4.81 28.60
C ASP A 416 -6.59 3.79 28.73
#